data_1fc0ca6e979462f3b19b67cca1497608
#
_entry.id   1fc0ca6e979462f3b19b67cca1497608
#
_cell.length_a   1.000
_cell.length_b   1.000
_cell.length_c   1.000
_cell.angle_alpha   90.00
_cell.angle_beta   90.00
_cell.angle_gamma   90.00
#
_symmetry.space_group_name_H-M   'P 1'
#
loop_
_entity.id
_entity.type
_entity.pdbx_description
1 polymer ?
#
loop_
_entity_poly.entity_id
_entity_poly.type
_entity_poly.pdbx_seq_one_letter_code
_entity_poly.pdbx_strand_id
1 'polypeptide(L)'
;MVLSTVYTYEMSNRDRDRGQPRCNTSLDLHSLHTDRSQKMVFGIRKRIHDHLVERRIRRTRLVTKYGRCNIEFGNVKYGNHFAFLLDFWTTFVEFRWRFVLFFFIASFTLSWFIFGLLWFWIARNNGDLTWQNPSKGHIPCVDNVYNLITAFLFSLETQTSIGYGGRAITPFCSGAVTLIIIQYLIGNIINCFMCGVILAKISIPKKRAKTITFSEMAVICPKKDFLCLMIRVANLRKTLMIGSQIYGKLLRTTIKPDGETIIMDQVNIEFVVDAGKDNLFFVCPLTLYHVIDNTSPFFEMAVDTLHKQEFELVVFLDGTTESTNSACQVRTSFIPQEIMWGYNFLPIISRNKEGKYRVNFSNFSKVVPVATAHCAYCFHNMKGHHLHTIDGIDNGEFEVIDNLEQPNMTKM
;
A
#
# COMPACT_ATOMS: atom_id res chain seq x y z
N MET A 1 -22.51 -31.44 35.11
CA MET A 1 -22.92 -32.70 34.54
C MET A 1 -23.19 -32.47 33.06
N VAL A 2 -22.16 -32.54 32.26
CA VAL A 2 -22.20 -32.27 30.82
C VAL A 2 -21.43 -33.41 30.16
N LEU A 3 -22.12 -34.17 29.37
CA LEU A 3 -21.59 -35.32 28.62
C LEU A 3 -20.72 -34.82 27.45
N SER A 4 -19.46 -35.16 27.51
CA SER A 4 -18.53 -35.08 26.40
C SER A 4 -18.61 -36.37 25.58
N THR A 5 -19.12 -36.30 24.38
CA THR A 5 -19.08 -37.41 23.43
C THR A 5 -17.76 -37.29 22.64
N VAL A 6 -16.82 -38.16 22.99
CA VAL A 6 -15.58 -38.38 22.26
C VAL A 6 -15.89 -39.39 21.15
N TYR A 7 -15.76 -38.96 19.89
CA TYR A 7 -15.72 -39.89 18.77
C TYR A 7 -14.28 -40.31 18.55
N THR A 8 -13.97 -41.53 18.97
CA THR A 8 -12.75 -42.27 18.58
C THR A 8 -12.97 -42.85 17.20
N TYR A 9 -12.15 -42.43 16.26
CA TYR A 9 -12.03 -43.07 14.94
C TYR A 9 -10.93 -44.13 15.03
N GLU A 10 -11.29 -45.42 14.93
CA GLU A 10 -10.36 -46.50 14.68
C GLU A 10 -9.82 -46.42 13.27
N MET A 11 -8.51 -46.20 13.16
CA MET A 11 -7.76 -46.33 11.90
C MET A 11 -7.53 -47.82 11.63
N SER A 12 -8.21 -48.38 10.64
CA SER A 12 -7.85 -49.62 10.01
C SER A 12 -6.61 -49.43 9.17
N ASN A 13 -5.52 -50.11 9.57
CA ASN A 13 -4.26 -50.19 8.84
C ASN A 13 -4.44 -50.98 7.53
N ARG A 14 -4.59 -50.29 6.40
CA ARG A 14 -4.18 -50.69 5.04
C ARG A 14 -4.39 -49.51 4.11
N ASP A 15 -3.30 -48.97 3.69
CA ASP A 15 -2.95 -48.21 2.49
C ASP A 15 -2.09 -46.99 2.83
N ARG A 16 -0.78 -47.25 2.90
CA ARG A 16 0.24 -46.22 2.65
C ARG A 16 0.22 -45.93 1.16
N ASP A 17 -0.64 -45.02 0.75
CA ASP A 17 -0.43 -44.28 -0.49
C ASP A 17 -1.03 -42.87 -0.33
N ARG A 18 -0.18 -41.92 -0.67
CA ARG A 18 -0.35 -40.44 -0.76
C ARG A 18 -1.78 -39.95 -0.58
N GLY A 19 -2.03 -39.16 0.47
CA GLY A 19 -3.30 -38.50 0.79
C GLY A 19 -3.75 -37.51 -0.29
N GLN A 20 -4.28 -38.02 -1.39
CA GLN A 20 -5.02 -37.24 -2.39
C GLN A 20 -6.49 -37.14 -1.95
N PRO A 21 -7.10 -35.98 -1.98
CA PRO A 21 -8.53 -35.82 -1.67
C PRO A 21 -9.36 -36.57 -2.74
N ARG A 22 -10.21 -37.49 -2.31
CA ARG A 22 -11.15 -38.18 -3.20
C ARG A 22 -12.22 -37.21 -3.68
N CYS A 23 -12.37 -37.06 -4.99
CA CYS A 23 -13.53 -36.43 -5.62
C CYS A 23 -14.76 -37.34 -5.49
N ASN A 24 -15.73 -36.95 -4.65
CA ASN A 24 -17.05 -37.58 -4.69
C ASN A 24 -17.86 -36.97 -5.83
N THR A 25 -18.06 -37.75 -6.87
CA THR A 25 -18.97 -37.45 -7.98
C THR A 25 -20.41 -37.83 -7.56
N SER A 26 -21.12 -36.91 -6.93
CA SER A 26 -22.57 -36.93 -6.89
C SER A 26 -23.08 -35.50 -7.02
N LEU A 27 -23.38 -35.12 -8.26
CA LEU A 27 -24.20 -33.96 -8.57
C LEU A 27 -25.68 -34.37 -8.36
N ASP A 28 -26.19 -34.10 -7.16
CA ASP A 28 -27.65 -34.16 -6.93
C ASP A 28 -28.29 -32.89 -7.46
N LEU A 29 -28.92 -33.08 -8.61
CA LEU A 29 -29.75 -32.10 -9.34
C LEU A 29 -31.19 -32.19 -8.82
N HIS A 30 -31.42 -31.98 -7.51
CA HIS A 30 -32.77 -31.80 -6.97
C HIS A 30 -32.80 -30.87 -5.79
N SER A 31 -33.14 -29.59 -6.01
CA SER A 31 -34.00 -28.79 -5.12
C SER A 31 -34.03 -27.30 -5.52
N LEU A 32 -34.79 -27.05 -6.55
CA LEU A 32 -35.24 -25.68 -6.91
C LEU A 32 -36.64 -25.43 -6.33
N HIS A 33 -36.80 -25.55 -5.00
CA HIS A 33 -38.00 -25.03 -4.31
C HIS A 33 -37.86 -25.04 -2.80
N THR A 34 -37.20 -24.00 -2.24
CA THR A 34 -37.49 -23.54 -0.86
C THR A 34 -36.80 -22.17 -0.63
N ASP A 35 -37.21 -21.15 -1.38
CA ASP A 35 -36.43 -19.90 -1.53
C ASP A 35 -36.67 -18.82 -0.45
N ARG A 36 -37.65 -18.95 0.44
CA ARG A 36 -37.92 -17.91 1.46
C ARG A 36 -37.41 -18.26 2.87
N SER A 37 -37.49 -19.49 3.28
CA SER A 37 -36.98 -19.94 4.58
C SER A 37 -35.44 -20.00 4.61
N GLN A 38 -34.81 -20.37 3.50
CA GLN A 38 -33.35 -20.39 3.38
C GLN A 38 -32.75 -18.97 3.40
N LYS A 39 -33.41 -17.96 2.85
CA LYS A 39 -32.92 -16.56 2.88
C LYS A 39 -32.90 -15.99 4.30
N MET A 40 -33.86 -16.35 5.15
CA MET A 40 -33.91 -15.90 6.53
C MET A 40 -32.85 -16.60 7.39
N VAL A 41 -32.72 -17.93 7.26
CA VAL A 41 -31.69 -18.73 7.95
C VAL A 41 -30.28 -18.31 7.48
N PHE A 42 -30.11 -18.01 6.21
CA PHE A 42 -28.85 -17.50 5.63
C PHE A 42 -28.49 -16.11 6.17
N GLY A 43 -29.47 -15.21 6.34
CA GLY A 43 -29.28 -13.89 6.93
C GLY A 43 -28.89 -13.94 8.43
N ILE A 44 -29.47 -14.86 9.18
CA ILE A 44 -29.13 -15.08 10.61
C ILE A 44 -27.75 -15.74 10.72
N ARG A 45 -27.47 -16.76 9.89
CA ARG A 45 -26.17 -17.44 9.85
C ARG A 45 -25.06 -16.50 9.43
N LYS A 46 -25.35 -15.58 8.50
CA LYS A 46 -24.41 -14.53 8.09
C LYS A 46 -24.11 -13.55 9.23
N ARG A 47 -25.11 -13.06 9.98
CA ARG A 47 -24.89 -12.17 11.14
C ARG A 47 -24.13 -12.84 12.28
N ILE A 48 -24.44 -14.10 12.57
CA ILE A 48 -23.70 -14.87 13.59
C ILE A 48 -22.29 -15.16 13.11
N HIS A 49 -22.12 -15.48 11.83
CA HIS A 49 -20.79 -15.66 11.23
C HIS A 49 -19.99 -14.36 11.27
N ASP A 50 -20.59 -13.22 10.91
CA ASP A 50 -19.94 -11.90 10.91
C ASP A 50 -19.53 -11.50 12.35
N HIS A 51 -20.37 -11.75 13.36
CA HIS A 51 -20.03 -11.51 14.78
C HIS A 51 -18.99 -12.49 15.36
N LEU A 52 -18.98 -13.75 14.93
CA LEU A 52 -17.96 -14.73 15.32
C LEU A 52 -16.64 -14.49 14.61
N VAL A 53 -16.71 -14.05 13.35
CA VAL A 53 -15.56 -13.63 12.54
C VAL A 53 -14.95 -12.37 13.13
N GLU A 54 -15.73 -11.38 13.50
CA GLU A 54 -15.25 -10.15 14.14
C GLU A 54 -14.56 -10.40 15.50
N ARG A 55 -15.00 -11.39 16.29
CA ARG A 55 -14.32 -11.81 17.52
C ARG A 55 -13.08 -12.68 17.30
N ARG A 56 -13.02 -13.48 16.21
CA ARG A 56 -11.82 -14.25 15.83
C ARG A 56 -10.79 -13.42 15.05
N ILE A 57 -11.20 -12.35 14.39
CA ILE A 57 -10.36 -11.46 13.56
C ILE A 57 -9.42 -10.59 14.42
N ARG A 58 -9.39 -10.69 15.72
CA ARG A 58 -8.27 -10.18 16.54
C ARG A 58 -7.00 -11.04 16.43
N ARG A 59 -6.89 -11.92 15.46
CA ARG A 59 -5.58 -12.47 15.09
C ARG A 59 -4.75 -11.32 14.55
N THR A 60 -3.62 -11.11 15.18
CA THR A 60 -2.64 -10.09 14.83
C THR A 60 -2.17 -10.31 13.38
N ARG A 61 -2.75 -9.57 12.43
CA ARG A 61 -2.27 -9.55 11.05
C ARG A 61 -0.90 -8.90 11.01
N LEU A 62 -0.02 -9.42 10.19
CA LEU A 62 1.26 -8.79 9.90
C LEU A 62 1.06 -7.48 9.14
N VAL A 63 0.14 -7.48 8.17
CA VAL A 63 -0.21 -6.29 7.38
C VAL A 63 -1.70 -6.03 7.48
N THR A 64 -2.08 -4.84 7.91
CA THR A 64 -3.50 -4.44 7.96
C THR A 64 -4.07 -4.26 6.55
N LYS A 65 -5.42 -4.26 6.41
CA LYS A 65 -6.11 -3.95 5.14
C LYS A 65 -5.66 -2.61 4.51
N TYR A 66 -5.21 -1.67 5.33
CA TYR A 66 -4.73 -0.36 4.90
C TYR A 66 -3.21 -0.29 4.70
N GLY A 67 -2.55 -1.44 4.63
CA GLY A 67 -1.13 -1.57 4.34
C GLY A 67 -0.18 -1.17 5.47
N ARG A 68 -0.65 -1.07 6.71
CA ARG A 68 0.23 -0.82 7.87
C ARG A 68 0.79 -2.15 8.37
N CYS A 69 2.10 -2.23 8.54
CA CYS A 69 2.74 -3.36 9.21
C CYS A 69 2.48 -3.29 10.71
N ASN A 70 2.12 -4.42 11.30
CA ASN A 70 1.86 -4.61 12.71
C ASN A 70 2.96 -5.50 13.30
N ILE A 71 4.18 -4.96 13.33
CA ILE A 71 5.37 -5.64 13.86
C ILE A 71 5.89 -4.82 15.03
N GLU A 72 6.11 -5.46 16.16
CA GLU A 72 6.82 -4.89 17.29
C GLU A 72 8.28 -5.33 17.25
N PHE A 73 9.18 -4.36 17.20
CA PHE A 73 10.62 -4.62 17.26
C PHE A 73 11.05 -4.68 18.71
N GLY A 74 11.23 -5.89 19.25
CA GLY A 74 11.79 -6.09 20.58
C GLY A 74 13.32 -5.94 20.57
N ASN A 75 13.90 -5.41 21.66
CA ASN A 75 15.34 -5.38 21.95
C ASN A 75 16.26 -4.96 20.80
N VAL A 76 15.81 -4.02 19.97
CA VAL A 76 16.67 -3.40 18.97
C VAL A 76 17.76 -2.65 19.75
N LYS A 77 18.97 -3.21 19.80
CA LYS A 77 20.14 -2.45 20.26
C LYS A 77 20.35 -1.32 19.25
N TYR A 78 19.86 -0.13 19.57
CA TYR A 78 20.21 1.10 18.87
C TYR A 78 21.71 1.39 19.12
N GLY A 79 22.55 0.51 18.58
CA GLY A 79 23.99 0.64 18.66
C GLY A 79 24.49 1.63 17.63
N ASN A 80 24.40 2.86 17.89
CA ASN A 80 25.06 4.03 17.38
C ASN A 80 24.07 5.14 17.05
N HIS A 81 23.84 6.02 18.01
CA HIS A 81 23.24 7.33 17.75
C HIS A 81 23.97 8.08 16.62
N PHE A 82 25.21 7.70 16.36
CA PHE A 82 26.01 8.24 15.27
C PHE A 82 25.51 7.79 13.88
N ALA A 83 24.92 6.61 13.75
CA ALA A 83 24.30 6.17 12.49
C ALA A 83 23.08 7.03 12.11
N PHE A 84 22.28 7.47 13.10
CA PHE A 84 21.19 8.43 12.87
C PHE A 84 21.68 9.83 12.49
N LEU A 85 22.86 10.23 13.00
CA LEU A 85 23.48 11.48 12.60
C LEU A 85 24.04 11.42 11.18
N LEU A 86 24.57 10.27 10.75
CA LEU A 86 25.00 10.05 9.36
C LEU A 86 23.82 10.02 8.39
N ASP A 87 22.66 9.54 8.85
CA ASP A 87 21.43 9.49 8.07
C ASP A 87 20.46 10.64 8.44
N PHE A 88 21.07 11.81 8.79
CA PHE A 88 20.34 12.98 9.25
C PHE A 88 19.27 13.45 8.25
N TRP A 89 19.56 13.39 6.94
CA TRP A 89 18.65 13.86 5.90
C TRP A 89 17.36 13.04 5.86
N THR A 90 17.47 11.72 5.80
CA THR A 90 16.31 10.82 5.76
C THR A 90 15.49 10.90 7.03
N THR A 91 16.16 10.90 8.18
CA THR A 91 15.51 11.06 9.48
C THR A 91 14.70 12.35 9.56
N PHE A 92 15.29 13.47 9.08
CA PHE A 92 14.65 14.79 9.13
C PHE A 92 13.43 14.86 8.21
N VAL A 93 13.52 14.28 7.02
CA VAL A 93 12.41 14.20 6.05
C VAL A 93 11.28 13.27 6.55
N GLU A 94 11.59 12.25 7.36
CA GLU A 94 10.59 11.34 7.93
C GLU A 94 9.84 11.90 9.14
N PHE A 95 10.35 12.92 9.82
CA PHE A 95 9.68 13.54 10.95
C PHE A 95 8.27 14.02 10.61
N ARG A 96 7.39 14.11 11.60
CA ARG A 96 6.05 14.69 11.43
C ARG A 96 6.15 16.17 11.07
N TRP A 97 5.22 16.71 10.28
CA TRP A 97 5.18 18.11 9.87
C TRP A 97 5.35 19.11 11.03
N ARG A 98 4.77 18.82 12.19
CA ARG A 98 4.86 19.68 13.38
C ARG A 98 6.30 19.89 13.81
N PHE A 99 7.10 18.82 13.80
CA PHE A 99 8.53 18.91 14.19
C PHE A 99 9.34 19.62 13.12
N VAL A 100 9.08 19.37 11.84
CA VAL A 100 9.81 20.06 10.77
C VAL A 100 9.54 21.56 10.79
N LEU A 101 8.30 22.00 11.01
CA LEU A 101 7.98 23.42 11.16
C LEU A 101 8.60 24.01 12.42
N PHE A 102 8.60 23.27 13.53
CA PHE A 102 9.28 23.71 14.75
C PHE A 102 10.79 23.92 14.51
N PHE A 103 11.46 22.94 13.91
CA PHE A 103 12.88 23.05 13.58
C PHE A 103 13.18 24.17 12.58
N PHE A 104 12.28 24.39 11.62
CA PHE A 104 12.37 25.51 10.70
C PHE A 104 12.41 26.84 11.44
N ILE A 105 11.40 27.10 12.27
CA ILE A 105 11.32 28.35 13.05
C ILE A 105 12.49 28.45 14.02
N ALA A 106 12.79 27.36 14.72
CA ALA A 106 13.87 27.35 15.72
C ALA A 106 15.24 27.62 15.10
N SER A 107 15.57 27.03 13.95
CA SER A 107 16.87 27.21 13.28
C SER A 107 17.10 28.67 12.87
N PHE A 108 16.10 29.33 12.29
CA PHE A 108 16.21 30.74 11.94
C PHE A 108 16.27 31.65 13.17
N THR A 109 15.36 31.46 14.13
CA THR A 109 15.34 32.29 15.34
C THR A 109 16.62 32.15 16.13
N LEU A 110 17.13 30.93 16.29
CA LEU A 110 18.38 30.67 16.99
C LEU A 110 19.59 31.30 16.28
N SER A 111 19.61 31.19 14.93
CA SER A 111 20.67 31.82 14.12
C SER A 111 20.64 33.31 14.26
N TRP A 112 19.48 33.98 14.15
CA TRP A 112 19.34 35.42 14.35
C TRP A 112 19.78 35.84 15.76
N PHE A 113 19.46 35.06 16.79
CA PHE A 113 19.85 35.33 18.16
C PHE A 113 21.34 35.21 18.37
N ILE A 114 21.99 34.15 17.88
CA ILE A 114 23.43 33.94 18.00
C ILE A 114 24.18 35.07 17.28
N PHE A 115 23.82 35.40 16.07
CA PHE A 115 24.46 36.52 15.37
C PHE A 115 24.13 37.86 15.99
N GLY A 116 22.93 38.03 16.55
CA GLY A 116 22.55 39.21 17.31
C GLY A 116 23.43 39.41 18.55
N LEU A 117 23.79 38.33 19.25
CA LEU A 117 24.74 38.37 20.35
C LEU A 117 26.17 38.77 19.91
N LEU A 118 26.60 38.23 18.73
CA LEU A 118 27.90 38.59 18.16
C LEU A 118 27.96 40.06 17.74
N TRP A 119 26.88 40.57 17.12
CA TRP A 119 26.75 41.98 16.77
C TRP A 119 26.73 42.87 18.00
N PHE A 120 26.02 42.49 19.05
CA PHE A 120 26.02 43.20 20.32
C PHE A 120 27.41 43.20 20.98
N TRP A 121 28.14 42.07 20.88
CA TRP A 121 29.52 41.97 21.42
C TRP A 121 30.50 42.88 20.66
N ILE A 122 30.44 42.95 19.34
CA ILE A 122 31.25 43.87 18.52
C ILE A 122 30.94 45.32 18.89
N ALA A 123 29.65 45.70 18.93
CA ALA A 123 29.23 47.05 19.27
C ALA A 123 29.66 47.44 20.68
N ARG A 124 29.62 46.50 21.64
CA ARG A 124 30.09 46.72 23.02
C ARG A 124 31.59 46.93 23.07
N ASN A 125 32.37 46.11 22.38
CA ASN A 125 33.82 46.21 22.39
C ASN A 125 34.33 47.49 21.71
N ASN A 126 33.64 47.95 20.70
CA ASN A 126 33.98 49.23 20.03
C ASN A 126 33.43 50.48 20.77
N GLY A 127 32.57 50.29 21.77
CA GLY A 127 31.97 51.41 22.51
C GLY A 127 30.75 52.08 21.87
N ASP A 128 30.12 51.41 20.88
CA ASP A 128 28.99 51.92 20.10
C ASP A 128 27.70 52.03 20.93
N LEU A 129 27.64 51.37 22.10
CA LEU A 129 26.44 51.33 22.96
C LEU A 129 26.16 52.63 23.72
N THR A 130 27.11 53.60 23.73
CA THR A 130 26.98 54.86 24.47
C THR A 130 26.28 55.93 23.62
N TRP A 131 24.92 55.85 23.56
CA TRP A 131 24.10 56.79 22.76
C TRP A 131 24.18 58.24 23.31
N GLN A 132 24.37 58.44 24.62
CA GLN A 132 24.20 59.76 25.24
C GLN A 132 25.43 60.71 25.17
N ASN A 133 26.64 60.20 24.89
CA ASN A 133 27.83 61.00 24.69
C ASN A 133 28.83 60.31 23.74
N PRO A 134 28.65 60.40 22.41
CA PRO A 134 29.69 59.95 21.52
C PRO A 134 30.90 60.79 21.75
N SER A 135 32.05 60.21 22.13
CA SER A 135 33.33 60.90 22.18
C SER A 135 33.58 61.53 20.82
N LYS A 136 33.96 62.85 20.81
CA LYS A 136 34.22 63.58 19.53
C LYS A 136 35.25 62.79 18.72
N GLY A 137 34.82 62.25 17.54
CA GLY A 137 35.66 61.48 16.65
C GLY A 137 35.53 59.94 16.73
N HIS A 138 34.58 59.39 17.50
CA HIS A 138 34.30 57.96 17.53
C HIS A 138 33.60 57.52 16.26
N ILE A 139 34.16 56.52 15.55
CA ILE A 139 33.56 55.89 14.38
C ILE A 139 32.93 54.57 14.82
N PRO A 140 31.62 54.44 14.77
CA PRO A 140 30.93 53.19 15.19
C PRO A 140 31.25 52.05 14.20
N CYS A 141 31.34 50.82 14.69
CA CYS A 141 31.40 49.61 13.85
C CYS A 141 30.05 49.29 13.22
N VAL A 142 28.96 49.54 13.95
CA VAL A 142 27.59 49.32 13.48
C VAL A 142 26.75 50.54 13.86
N ASP A 143 26.21 51.24 12.88
CA ASP A 143 25.34 52.37 13.08
C ASP A 143 23.98 51.97 13.67
N ASN A 144 23.48 52.78 14.62
CA ASN A 144 22.16 52.64 15.25
C ASN A 144 21.90 51.31 16.00
N VAL A 145 22.96 50.71 16.55
CA VAL A 145 22.87 49.54 17.44
C VAL A 145 23.26 49.96 18.86
N TYR A 146 22.26 50.10 19.74
CA TYR A 146 22.46 50.63 21.11
C TYR A 146 22.20 49.60 22.20
N ASN A 147 21.49 48.54 21.88
CA ASN A 147 21.12 47.48 22.84
C ASN A 147 21.03 46.13 22.15
N LEU A 148 20.78 45.06 22.93
CA LEU A 148 20.66 43.70 22.44
C LEU A 148 19.49 43.55 21.44
N ILE A 149 18.37 44.27 21.64
CA ILE A 149 17.21 44.21 20.75
C ILE A 149 17.56 44.79 19.39
N THR A 150 18.25 45.95 19.34
CA THR A 150 18.67 46.55 18.07
C THR A 150 19.72 45.71 17.35
N ALA A 151 20.62 45.04 18.10
CA ALA A 151 21.57 44.08 17.54
C ALA A 151 20.87 42.84 16.96
N PHE A 152 19.85 42.32 17.65
CA PHE A 152 19.02 41.21 17.16
C PHE A 152 18.26 41.62 15.88
N LEU A 153 17.65 42.80 15.86
CA LEU A 153 16.96 43.32 14.69
C LEU A 153 17.92 43.49 13.51
N PHE A 154 19.15 43.97 13.76
CA PHE A 154 20.17 44.07 12.72
C PHE A 154 20.59 42.71 12.17
N SER A 155 20.74 41.71 13.04
CA SER A 155 21.01 40.33 12.63
C SER A 155 19.88 39.78 11.77
N LEU A 156 18.62 40.00 12.14
CA LEU A 156 17.45 39.58 11.40
C LEU A 156 17.40 40.23 10.01
N GLU A 157 17.54 41.57 9.94
CA GLU A 157 17.54 42.34 8.69
C GLU A 157 18.64 41.88 7.73
N THR A 158 19.83 41.61 8.27
CA THR A 158 20.99 41.17 7.51
C THR A 158 20.80 39.78 6.94
N GLN A 159 20.38 38.82 7.78
CA GLN A 159 20.23 37.43 7.36
C GLN A 159 19.03 37.20 6.42
N THR A 160 17.97 37.97 6.58
CA THR A 160 16.79 37.91 5.68
C THR A 160 16.95 38.75 4.41
N SER A 161 18.08 39.49 4.31
CA SER A 161 18.37 40.40 3.20
C SER A 161 17.32 41.51 3.00
N ILE A 162 16.56 41.89 4.04
CA ILE A 162 15.59 42.98 3.99
C ILE A 162 16.30 44.32 3.86
N GLY A 163 17.27 44.60 4.73
CA GLY A 163 18.12 45.77 4.67
C GLY A 163 17.36 47.10 4.64
N TYR A 164 16.61 47.43 5.71
CA TYR A 164 15.85 48.70 5.80
C TYR A 164 16.72 49.96 5.67
N GLY A 165 18.06 49.83 5.79
CA GLY A 165 18.99 50.96 5.75
C GLY A 165 19.06 51.81 6.98
N GLY A 166 18.28 51.52 8.01
CA GLY A 166 18.35 52.24 9.27
C GLY A 166 19.50 51.80 10.16
N ARG A 167 20.11 50.63 9.94
CA ARG A 167 21.29 50.08 10.57
C ARG A 167 22.27 49.62 9.52
N ALA A 168 23.53 49.95 9.66
CA ALA A 168 24.55 49.60 8.70
C ALA A 168 25.90 49.36 9.35
N ILE A 169 26.78 48.58 8.73
CA ILE A 169 28.19 48.46 9.13
C ILE A 169 28.98 49.55 8.52
N THR A 170 30.02 49.95 9.22
CA THR A 170 31.03 50.90 8.68
C THR A 170 32.22 50.14 8.11
N PRO A 171 32.83 50.62 7.01
CA PRO A 171 33.95 49.91 6.38
C PRO A 171 35.23 49.90 7.19
N PHE A 172 35.31 50.71 8.29
CA PHE A 172 36.49 50.83 9.12
C PHE A 172 36.66 49.72 10.15
N CYS A 173 35.60 48.92 10.37
CA CYS A 173 35.62 47.82 11.36
C CYS A 173 35.77 46.48 10.63
N SER A 174 36.99 45.93 10.56
CA SER A 174 37.26 44.66 9.89
C SER A 174 36.48 43.47 10.47
N GLY A 175 36.27 43.46 11.82
CA GLY A 175 35.48 42.43 12.51
C GLY A 175 34.02 42.44 12.09
N ALA A 176 33.40 43.60 11.87
CA ALA A 176 32.05 43.74 11.42
C ALA A 176 31.90 43.24 9.96
N VAL A 177 32.84 43.58 9.09
CA VAL A 177 32.86 43.11 7.69
C VAL A 177 32.99 41.59 7.60
N THR A 178 33.87 41.00 8.41
CA THR A 178 34.05 39.54 8.46
C THR A 178 32.80 38.86 8.98
N LEU A 179 32.18 39.37 10.06
CA LEU A 179 30.97 38.78 10.64
C LEU A 179 29.79 38.80 9.69
N ILE A 180 29.56 39.88 8.92
CA ILE A 180 28.45 39.96 7.97
C ILE A 180 28.60 38.95 6.85
N ILE A 181 29.83 38.71 6.35
CA ILE A 181 30.11 37.70 5.33
C ILE A 181 29.78 36.29 5.88
N ILE A 182 30.26 35.97 7.09
CA ILE A 182 30.00 34.67 7.74
C ILE A 182 28.51 34.48 7.97
N GLN A 183 27.82 35.49 8.51
CA GLN A 183 26.39 35.44 8.76
C GLN A 183 25.60 35.21 7.46
N TYR A 184 25.93 35.91 6.38
CA TYR A 184 25.30 35.75 5.07
C TYR A 184 25.46 34.33 4.53
N LEU A 185 26.66 33.76 4.57
CA LEU A 185 26.94 32.41 4.08
C LEU A 185 26.18 31.37 4.91
N ILE A 186 26.24 31.44 6.24
CA ILE A 186 25.53 30.50 7.11
C ILE A 186 24.02 30.63 6.95
N GLY A 187 23.49 31.86 6.82
CA GLY A 187 22.07 32.09 6.60
C GLY A 187 21.58 31.45 5.29
N ASN A 188 22.36 31.58 4.22
CA ASN A 188 22.03 30.95 2.93
C ASN A 188 22.08 29.41 3.00
N ILE A 189 23.06 28.83 3.68
CA ILE A 189 23.14 27.37 3.88
C ILE A 189 21.89 26.86 4.63
N ILE A 190 21.49 27.54 5.73
CA ILE A 190 20.28 27.19 6.48
C ILE A 190 19.06 27.28 5.58
N ASN A 191 18.92 28.36 4.80
CA ASN A 191 17.78 28.57 3.90
C ASN A 191 17.70 27.48 2.84
N CYS A 192 18.79 27.17 2.13
CA CYS A 192 18.85 26.13 1.11
C CYS A 192 18.51 24.74 1.70
N PHE A 193 19.09 24.43 2.86
CA PHE A 193 18.82 23.15 3.53
C PHE A 193 17.34 23.01 3.90
N MET A 194 16.77 24.03 4.53
CA MET A 194 15.36 23.99 4.96
C MET A 194 14.38 23.96 3.81
N CYS A 195 14.65 24.70 2.72
CA CYS A 195 13.88 24.61 1.47
C CYS A 195 13.96 23.19 0.88
N GLY A 196 15.14 22.59 0.84
CA GLY A 196 15.32 21.22 0.36
C GLY A 196 14.51 20.21 1.16
N VAL A 197 14.51 20.31 2.49
CA VAL A 197 13.70 19.44 3.37
C VAL A 197 12.21 19.59 3.11
N ILE A 198 11.72 20.82 2.98
CA ILE A 198 10.30 21.11 2.69
C ILE A 198 9.90 20.50 1.35
N LEU A 199 10.69 20.73 0.29
CA LEU A 199 10.44 20.18 -1.05
C LEU A 199 10.46 18.66 -1.05
N ALA A 200 11.47 18.04 -0.44
CA ALA A 200 11.54 16.58 -0.30
C ALA A 200 10.31 16.02 0.42
N LYS A 201 9.86 16.68 1.50
CA LYS A 201 8.70 16.26 2.27
C LYS A 201 7.37 16.40 1.53
N ILE A 202 7.21 17.43 0.71
CA ILE A 202 6.03 17.61 -0.14
C ILE A 202 5.99 16.54 -1.22
N SER A 203 7.15 16.14 -1.75
CA SER A 203 7.28 15.14 -2.80
C SER A 203 6.93 13.71 -2.34
N ILE A 204 6.95 13.41 -1.03
CA ILE A 204 6.61 12.07 -0.53
C ILE A 204 5.12 11.76 -0.74
N PRO A 205 4.76 10.71 -1.51
CA PRO A 205 3.38 10.43 -1.91
C PRO A 205 2.57 9.67 -0.85
N LYS A 206 2.82 9.87 0.46
CA LYS A 206 2.10 9.19 1.57
C LYS A 206 0.57 9.29 1.47
N LYS A 207 0.05 10.37 0.86
CA LYS A 207 -1.38 10.55 0.62
C LYS A 207 -1.86 9.78 -0.62
N ARG A 208 -0.97 9.49 -1.57
CA ARG A 208 -1.30 8.79 -2.81
C ARG A 208 -1.63 7.32 -2.56
N ALA A 209 -0.89 6.64 -1.70
CA ALA A 209 -1.18 5.26 -1.31
C ALA A 209 -2.62 5.06 -0.80
N LYS A 210 -3.22 6.08 -0.18
CA LYS A 210 -4.61 6.04 0.29
C LYS A 210 -5.66 6.20 -0.83
N THR A 211 -5.26 6.53 -2.04
CA THR A 211 -6.17 6.68 -3.18
C THR A 211 -6.28 5.43 -4.04
N ILE A 212 -5.49 4.42 -3.72
CA ILE A 212 -5.62 3.07 -4.27
C ILE A 212 -6.42 2.24 -3.28
N THR A 213 -7.43 1.54 -3.77
CA THR A 213 -8.26 0.66 -2.96
C THR A 213 -8.25 -0.74 -3.53
N PHE A 214 -8.22 -1.72 -2.64
CA PHE A 214 -8.41 -3.14 -2.96
C PHE A 214 -9.79 -3.61 -2.53
N SER A 215 -10.28 -4.70 -3.12
CA SER A 215 -11.51 -5.35 -2.65
C SER A 215 -11.35 -5.81 -1.20
N GLU A 216 -12.46 -5.80 -0.46
CA GLU A 216 -12.47 -6.28 0.93
C GLU A 216 -12.21 -7.79 1.02
N MET A 217 -12.70 -8.54 0.02
CA MET A 217 -12.58 -9.99 -0.09
C MET A 217 -11.78 -10.35 -1.33
N ALA A 218 -11.12 -11.50 -1.31
CA ALA A 218 -10.64 -12.21 -2.49
C ALA A 218 -11.64 -13.33 -2.82
N VAL A 219 -11.69 -13.74 -4.09
CA VAL A 219 -12.62 -14.79 -4.53
C VAL A 219 -11.88 -15.86 -5.31
N ILE A 220 -12.33 -17.11 -5.21
CA ILE A 220 -11.84 -18.22 -6.01
C ILE A 220 -12.99 -18.76 -6.85
N CYS A 221 -12.85 -18.66 -8.18
CA CYS A 221 -13.81 -19.24 -9.10
C CYS A 221 -13.14 -19.54 -10.47
N PRO A 222 -13.82 -20.31 -11.33
CA PRO A 222 -13.35 -20.56 -12.69
C PRO A 222 -13.28 -19.27 -13.51
N LYS A 223 -12.16 -19.07 -14.20
CA LYS A 223 -11.98 -18.02 -15.21
C LYS A 223 -11.39 -18.66 -16.46
N LYS A 224 -12.16 -18.66 -17.57
CA LYS A 224 -11.80 -19.43 -18.78
C LYS A 224 -11.59 -20.90 -18.39
N ASP A 225 -10.37 -21.38 -18.61
CA ASP A 225 -9.98 -22.76 -18.43
C ASP A 225 -9.31 -23.09 -17.10
N PHE A 226 -9.17 -22.11 -16.21
CA PHE A 226 -8.42 -22.26 -14.97
C PHE A 226 -9.24 -21.84 -13.75
N LEU A 227 -8.98 -22.48 -12.62
CA LEU A 227 -9.42 -21.99 -11.34
C LEU A 227 -8.50 -20.84 -10.93
N CYS A 228 -9.05 -19.69 -10.58
CA CYS A 228 -8.28 -18.50 -10.29
C CYS A 228 -8.66 -17.87 -8.95
N LEU A 229 -7.64 -17.44 -8.20
CA LEU A 229 -7.80 -16.52 -7.09
C LEU A 229 -7.84 -15.09 -7.65
N MET A 230 -8.91 -14.35 -7.37
CA MET A 230 -9.11 -13.02 -7.94
C MET A 230 -9.26 -11.97 -6.85
N ILE A 231 -8.72 -10.77 -7.13
CA ILE A 231 -8.76 -9.58 -6.27
C ILE A 231 -9.05 -8.38 -7.17
N ARG A 232 -9.80 -7.43 -6.67
CA ARG A 232 -9.97 -6.15 -7.37
C ARG A 232 -9.09 -5.07 -6.79
N VAL A 233 -8.65 -4.19 -7.69
CA VAL A 233 -7.89 -2.99 -7.33
C VAL A 233 -8.38 -1.82 -8.16
N ALA A 234 -8.45 -0.65 -7.56
CA ALA A 234 -8.91 0.57 -8.23
C ALA A 234 -8.10 1.78 -7.78
N ASN A 235 -7.90 2.68 -8.73
CA ASN A 235 -7.39 4.02 -8.48
C ASN A 235 -8.58 4.97 -8.38
N LEU A 236 -8.76 5.61 -7.22
CA LEU A 236 -9.84 6.56 -6.97
C LEU A 236 -9.58 7.95 -7.54
N ARG A 237 -8.38 8.20 -8.07
CA ARG A 237 -8.01 9.46 -8.71
C ARG A 237 -7.90 9.30 -10.23
N LYS A 238 -8.10 10.41 -10.94
CA LYS A 238 -7.93 10.47 -12.39
C LYS A 238 -6.46 10.46 -12.85
N THR A 239 -5.52 10.84 -11.97
CA THR A 239 -4.07 10.81 -12.27
C THR A 239 -3.57 9.38 -12.28
N LEU A 240 -2.84 9.01 -13.33
CA LEU A 240 -2.35 7.65 -13.54
C LEU A 240 -1.21 7.27 -12.58
N MET A 241 -1.01 5.98 -12.46
CA MET A 241 0.24 5.38 -11.99
C MET A 241 0.95 4.74 -13.17
N ILE A 242 2.22 5.08 -13.35
CA ILE A 242 3.06 4.62 -14.46
C ILE A 242 3.92 3.46 -13.97
N GLY A 243 4.20 2.49 -14.87
CA GLY A 243 5.04 1.33 -14.54
C GLY A 243 4.49 0.48 -13.39
N SER A 244 3.15 0.39 -13.28
CA SER A 244 2.53 -0.32 -12.17
C SER A 244 2.72 -1.82 -12.31
N GLN A 245 3.20 -2.46 -11.23
CA GLN A 245 3.35 -3.90 -11.10
C GLN A 245 2.63 -4.40 -9.85
N ILE A 246 2.04 -5.60 -9.94
CA ILE A 246 1.34 -6.22 -8.81
C ILE A 246 1.90 -7.62 -8.60
N TYR A 247 2.18 -7.92 -7.34
CA TYR A 247 2.59 -9.25 -6.89
C TYR A 247 2.07 -9.53 -5.49
N GLY A 248 2.03 -10.79 -5.11
CA GLY A 248 1.64 -11.23 -3.78
C GLY A 248 2.75 -12.00 -3.08
N LYS A 249 2.66 -12.08 -1.77
CA LYS A 249 3.43 -12.99 -0.94
C LYS A 249 2.48 -13.72 0.01
N LEU A 250 2.50 -15.04 -0.06
CA LEU A 250 1.80 -15.87 0.90
C LEU A 250 2.74 -16.13 2.08
N LEU A 251 2.32 -15.68 3.26
CA LEU A 251 3.05 -15.88 4.52
C LEU A 251 2.39 -17.03 5.28
N ARG A 252 3.14 -18.09 5.54
CA ARG A 252 2.67 -19.25 6.27
C ARG A 252 3.76 -19.78 7.20
N THR A 253 3.36 -20.56 8.19
CA THR A 253 4.32 -21.34 8.99
C THR A 253 4.48 -22.71 8.35
N THR A 254 5.71 -23.08 7.99
CA THR A 254 6.03 -24.34 7.33
C THR A 254 6.92 -25.16 8.25
N ILE A 255 6.63 -26.45 8.37
CA ILE A 255 7.49 -27.41 9.08
C ILE A 255 8.25 -28.20 8.03
N LYS A 256 9.58 -28.11 8.06
CA LYS A 256 10.45 -28.86 7.15
C LYS A 256 10.47 -30.36 7.52
N PRO A 257 10.86 -31.23 6.58
CA PRO A 257 10.97 -32.67 6.85
C PRO A 257 11.94 -33.03 7.98
N ASP A 258 12.91 -32.19 8.28
CA ASP A 258 13.88 -32.28 9.37
C ASP A 258 13.33 -31.80 10.73
N GLY A 259 12.07 -31.39 10.78
CA GLY A 259 11.38 -30.94 12.00
C GLY A 259 11.60 -29.46 12.32
N GLU A 260 12.38 -28.72 11.53
CA GLU A 260 12.57 -27.29 11.70
C GLU A 260 11.28 -26.54 11.33
N THR A 261 10.77 -25.70 12.26
CA THR A 261 9.62 -24.82 11.99
C THR A 261 10.08 -23.47 11.47
N ILE A 262 9.75 -23.18 10.22
CA ILE A 262 9.96 -21.85 9.63
C ILE A 262 8.73 -21.02 9.91
N ILE A 263 8.88 -20.03 10.78
CA ILE A 263 7.85 -19.02 11.03
C ILE A 263 7.95 -17.96 9.92
N MET A 264 6.82 -17.62 9.26
CA MET A 264 6.75 -16.63 8.17
C MET A 264 7.52 -17.04 6.89
N ASP A 265 7.40 -18.28 6.48
CA ASP A 265 7.81 -18.71 5.14
C ASP A 265 7.05 -17.89 4.08
N GLN A 266 7.80 -17.34 3.10
CA GLN A 266 7.27 -16.42 2.10
C GLN A 266 7.26 -17.08 0.71
N VAL A 267 6.07 -17.41 0.22
CA VAL A 267 5.88 -17.94 -1.14
C VAL A 267 5.38 -16.80 -2.04
N ASN A 268 6.04 -16.62 -3.19
CA ASN A 268 5.63 -15.60 -4.16
C ASN A 268 4.34 -16.02 -4.89
N ILE A 269 3.41 -15.08 -5.03
CA ILE A 269 2.17 -15.23 -5.77
C ILE A 269 2.17 -14.22 -6.91
N GLU A 270 2.15 -14.72 -8.13
CA GLU A 270 2.08 -13.88 -9.31
C GLU A 270 0.62 -13.53 -9.61
N PHE A 271 0.33 -12.24 -9.77
CA PHE A 271 -0.95 -11.76 -10.25
C PHE A 271 -0.82 -11.26 -11.69
N VAL A 272 -1.81 -11.57 -12.50
CA VAL A 272 -1.92 -11.12 -13.88
C VAL A 272 -3.28 -10.44 -14.10
N VAL A 273 -3.37 -9.63 -15.14
CA VAL A 273 -4.61 -9.13 -15.72
C VAL A 273 -4.78 -9.69 -17.14
N ASP A 274 -5.95 -9.56 -17.73
CA ASP A 274 -6.18 -10.06 -19.10
C ASP A 274 -5.23 -9.45 -20.15
N ALA A 275 -4.64 -8.28 -19.86
CA ALA A 275 -3.66 -7.57 -20.71
C ALA A 275 -2.19 -7.93 -20.42
N GLY A 276 -1.90 -8.83 -19.47
CA GLY A 276 -0.53 -9.22 -19.10
C GLY A 276 -0.14 -8.84 -17.65
N LYS A 277 1.13 -8.97 -17.33
CA LYS A 277 1.68 -8.73 -15.97
C LYS A 277 2.19 -7.31 -15.78
N ASP A 278 2.78 -6.73 -16.81
CA ASP A 278 3.53 -5.48 -16.73
C ASP A 278 2.72 -4.30 -17.26
N ASN A 279 3.07 -3.12 -16.74
CA ASN A 279 2.50 -1.85 -17.18
C ASN A 279 0.97 -1.78 -17.10
N LEU A 280 0.45 -2.08 -15.94
CA LEU A 280 -1.00 -2.05 -15.69
C LEU A 280 -1.58 -0.66 -16.01
N PHE A 281 -2.54 -0.63 -16.95
CA PHE A 281 -3.24 0.60 -17.31
C PHE A 281 -4.35 0.91 -16.31
N PHE A 282 -4.04 1.72 -15.31
CA PHE A 282 -4.86 1.97 -14.13
C PHE A 282 -5.90 3.09 -14.32
N VAL A 283 -6.60 3.12 -15.44
CA VAL A 283 -7.69 4.07 -15.71
C VAL A 283 -9.01 3.60 -15.09
N CYS A 284 -9.27 2.29 -15.16
CA CYS A 284 -10.45 1.66 -14.60
C CYS A 284 -10.07 0.67 -13.51
N PRO A 285 -11.01 0.29 -12.63
CA PRO A 285 -10.78 -0.82 -11.72
C PRO A 285 -10.39 -2.09 -12.46
N LEU A 286 -9.33 -2.75 -12.00
CA LEU A 286 -8.82 -3.98 -12.58
C LEU A 286 -9.18 -5.18 -11.68
N THR A 287 -9.49 -6.30 -12.30
CA THR A 287 -9.57 -7.60 -11.62
C THR A 287 -8.28 -8.35 -11.90
N LEU A 288 -7.50 -8.56 -10.87
CA LEU A 288 -6.28 -9.34 -10.88
C LEU A 288 -6.62 -10.79 -10.63
N TYR A 289 -5.92 -11.70 -11.26
CA TYR A 289 -6.09 -13.12 -11.00
C TYR A 289 -4.74 -13.83 -10.91
N HIS A 290 -4.68 -14.79 -10.03
CA HIS A 290 -3.62 -15.78 -9.90
C HIS A 290 -4.20 -17.12 -10.33
N VAL A 291 -3.56 -17.76 -11.30
CA VAL A 291 -3.97 -19.09 -11.79
C VAL A 291 -3.54 -20.14 -10.75
N ILE A 292 -4.49 -20.96 -10.33
CA ILE A 292 -4.23 -22.06 -9.40
C ILE A 292 -3.85 -23.29 -10.22
N ASP A 293 -2.57 -23.42 -10.52
CA ASP A 293 -1.93 -24.55 -11.19
C ASP A 293 -1.14 -25.43 -10.22
N ASN A 294 -0.46 -26.44 -10.73
CA ASN A 294 0.32 -27.38 -9.91
C ASN A 294 1.48 -26.70 -9.13
N THR A 295 1.89 -25.51 -9.51
CA THR A 295 2.96 -24.74 -8.84
C THR A 295 2.40 -23.79 -7.80
N SER A 296 1.09 -23.56 -7.81
CA SER A 296 0.41 -22.65 -6.90
C SER A 296 0.31 -23.26 -5.50
N PRO A 297 0.60 -22.50 -4.43
CA PRO A 297 0.41 -22.96 -3.06
C PRO A 297 -1.07 -23.18 -2.70
N PHE A 298 -2.01 -22.72 -3.53
CA PHE A 298 -3.44 -22.95 -3.38
C PHE A 298 -3.94 -24.23 -4.05
N PHE A 299 -3.08 -24.93 -4.79
CA PHE A 299 -3.49 -26.12 -5.56
C PHE A 299 -3.98 -27.27 -4.68
N GLU A 300 -3.33 -27.49 -3.54
CA GLU A 300 -3.71 -28.53 -2.56
C GLU A 300 -4.85 -28.12 -1.63
N MET A 301 -5.31 -26.87 -1.73
CA MET A 301 -6.37 -26.35 -0.88
C MET A 301 -7.75 -26.73 -1.43
N ALA A 302 -8.64 -27.10 -0.52
CA ALA A 302 -10.06 -27.34 -0.79
C ALA A 302 -10.93 -26.36 0.01
N VAL A 303 -12.20 -26.23 -0.37
CA VAL A 303 -13.18 -25.37 0.32
C VAL A 303 -13.20 -25.58 1.81
N ASP A 304 -13.18 -26.87 2.26
CA ASP A 304 -13.29 -27.23 3.68
C ASP A 304 -12.00 -27.02 4.45
N THR A 305 -10.85 -27.00 3.78
CA THR A 305 -9.53 -26.87 4.40
C THR A 305 -9.02 -25.43 4.40
N LEU A 306 -9.46 -24.61 3.45
CA LEU A 306 -8.99 -23.24 3.28
C LEU A 306 -9.11 -22.41 4.57
N HIS A 307 -10.27 -22.44 5.22
CA HIS A 307 -10.52 -21.66 6.44
C HIS A 307 -9.85 -22.22 7.70
N LYS A 308 -9.35 -23.45 7.65
CA LYS A 308 -8.62 -24.10 8.74
C LYS A 308 -7.12 -23.78 8.70
N GLN A 309 -6.62 -23.38 7.56
CA GLN A 309 -5.20 -23.04 7.39
C GLN A 309 -4.87 -21.69 8.02
N GLU A 310 -3.61 -21.54 8.41
CA GLU A 310 -3.05 -20.31 8.96
C GLU A 310 -2.05 -19.72 7.98
N PHE A 311 -2.52 -18.77 7.19
CA PHE A 311 -1.67 -17.98 6.29
C PHE A 311 -2.20 -16.55 6.18
N GLU A 312 -1.36 -15.66 5.67
CA GLU A 312 -1.72 -14.30 5.27
C GLU A 312 -1.20 -14.05 3.86
N LEU A 313 -2.09 -13.70 2.94
CA LEU A 313 -1.74 -13.30 1.59
C LEU A 313 -1.58 -11.78 1.56
N VAL A 314 -0.35 -11.31 1.45
CA VAL A 314 -0.04 -9.88 1.31
C VAL A 314 0.12 -9.55 -0.16
N VAL A 315 -0.61 -8.54 -0.63
CA VAL A 315 -0.59 -8.07 -2.01
C VAL A 315 0.04 -6.70 -2.06
N PHE A 316 0.99 -6.52 -2.97
CA PHE A 316 1.73 -5.29 -3.22
C PHE A 316 1.39 -4.74 -4.60
N LEU A 317 1.21 -3.43 -4.66
CA LEU A 317 1.15 -2.66 -5.89
C LEU A 317 2.26 -1.61 -5.84
N ASP A 318 3.20 -1.72 -6.72
CA ASP A 318 4.28 -0.76 -6.94
C ASP A 318 3.99 0.07 -8.19
N GLY A 319 4.40 1.31 -8.20
CA GLY A 319 4.26 2.18 -9.35
C GLY A 319 4.73 3.60 -9.06
N THR A 320 4.87 4.39 -10.11
CA THR A 320 5.29 5.78 -10.02
C THR A 320 4.10 6.70 -10.27
N THR A 321 3.95 7.74 -9.47
CA THR A 321 2.86 8.72 -9.65
C THR A 321 3.20 9.65 -10.80
N GLU A 322 2.28 9.84 -11.75
CA GLU A 322 2.44 10.72 -12.90
C GLU A 322 2.75 12.18 -12.50
N SER A 323 2.08 12.69 -11.46
CA SER A 323 2.17 14.11 -11.08
C SER A 323 3.46 14.51 -10.37
N THR A 324 4.09 13.60 -9.62
CA THR A 324 5.27 13.90 -8.77
C THR A 324 6.49 13.05 -9.12
N ASN A 325 6.35 12.14 -10.07
CA ASN A 325 7.37 11.15 -10.47
C ASN A 325 7.96 10.40 -9.24
N SER A 326 7.15 10.22 -8.20
CA SER A 326 7.58 9.59 -6.95
C SER A 326 7.10 8.14 -6.91
N ALA A 327 7.98 7.24 -6.51
CA ALA A 327 7.64 5.84 -6.29
C ALA A 327 6.60 5.71 -5.17
N CYS A 328 5.59 4.88 -5.39
CA CYS A 328 4.51 4.62 -4.45
C CYS A 328 4.27 3.12 -4.37
N GLN A 329 4.40 2.56 -3.17
CA GLN A 329 4.00 1.19 -2.88
C GLN A 329 2.72 1.19 -2.05
N VAL A 330 1.73 0.44 -2.51
CA VAL A 330 0.48 0.19 -1.78
C VAL A 330 0.39 -1.29 -1.47
N ARG A 331 -0.09 -1.62 -0.29
CA ARG A 331 -0.22 -3.01 0.14
C ARG A 331 -1.51 -3.25 0.88
N THR A 332 -1.99 -4.48 0.80
CA THR A 332 -3.13 -4.99 1.55
C THR A 332 -2.88 -6.43 1.94
N SER A 333 -3.69 -6.98 2.82
CA SER A 333 -3.62 -8.41 3.14
C SER A 333 -4.98 -9.07 3.15
N PHE A 334 -4.97 -10.38 2.90
CA PHE A 334 -6.12 -11.26 2.96
C PHE A 334 -5.79 -12.46 3.84
N ILE A 335 -6.64 -12.72 4.81
CA ILE A 335 -6.60 -13.92 5.64
C ILE A 335 -7.54 -14.98 5.05
N PRO A 336 -7.41 -16.26 5.39
CA PRO A 336 -8.27 -17.33 4.86
C PRO A 336 -9.78 -17.05 4.94
N GLN A 337 -10.23 -16.36 6.00
CA GLN A 337 -11.63 -15.99 6.20
C GLN A 337 -12.15 -14.91 5.24
N GLU A 338 -11.24 -14.22 4.55
CA GLU A 338 -11.58 -13.20 3.56
C GLU A 338 -11.46 -13.70 2.13
N ILE A 339 -11.16 -14.99 1.94
CA ILE A 339 -11.12 -15.65 0.64
C ILE A 339 -12.42 -16.45 0.49
N MET A 340 -13.25 -16.06 -0.47
CA MET A 340 -14.55 -16.67 -0.72
C MET A 340 -14.43 -17.63 -1.91
N TRP A 341 -14.53 -18.92 -1.64
CA TRP A 341 -14.52 -19.96 -2.67
C TRP A 341 -15.91 -20.14 -3.28
N GLY A 342 -15.99 -20.27 -4.61
CA GLY A 342 -17.26 -20.39 -5.32
C GLY A 342 -18.01 -19.07 -5.49
N TYR A 343 -17.31 -17.95 -5.49
CA TYR A 343 -17.88 -16.62 -5.70
C TYR A 343 -17.10 -15.86 -6.79
N ASN A 344 -17.82 -15.03 -7.53
CA ASN A 344 -17.25 -14.11 -8.50
C ASN A 344 -17.69 -12.68 -8.20
N PHE A 345 -16.92 -11.72 -8.63
CA PHE A 345 -17.25 -10.30 -8.46
C PHE A 345 -18.37 -9.86 -9.43
N LEU A 346 -19.26 -9.00 -8.94
CA LEU A 346 -20.25 -8.34 -9.78
C LEU A 346 -19.60 -7.41 -10.81
N PRO A 347 -20.14 -7.27 -12.03
CA PRO A 347 -19.68 -6.27 -12.98
C PRO A 347 -19.79 -4.86 -12.42
N ILE A 348 -18.76 -4.03 -12.65
CA ILE A 348 -18.70 -2.65 -12.14
C ILE A 348 -18.58 -1.63 -13.25
N ILE A 349 -18.23 -2.04 -14.45
CA ILE A 349 -18.08 -1.18 -15.62
C ILE A 349 -19.32 -1.34 -16.50
N SER A 350 -19.96 -0.24 -16.84
CA SER A 350 -21.12 -0.18 -17.74
C SER A 350 -20.92 0.94 -18.77
N ARG A 351 -21.62 0.86 -19.89
CA ARG A 351 -21.72 1.96 -20.86
C ARG A 351 -22.99 2.74 -20.63
N ASN A 352 -22.90 4.07 -20.59
CA ASN A 352 -24.05 4.95 -20.60
C ASN A 352 -24.65 5.04 -22.02
N LYS A 353 -25.88 5.56 -22.14
CA LYS A 353 -26.56 5.80 -23.43
C LYS A 353 -25.75 6.69 -24.39
N GLU A 354 -24.91 7.57 -23.83
CA GLU A 354 -23.98 8.46 -24.56
C GLU A 354 -22.66 7.76 -24.99
N GLY A 355 -22.50 6.44 -24.79
CA GLY A 355 -21.28 5.70 -25.11
C GLY A 355 -20.14 5.84 -24.08
N LYS A 356 -20.30 6.66 -23.04
CA LYS A 356 -19.26 6.86 -22.01
C LYS A 356 -19.22 5.68 -21.03
N TYR A 357 -18.01 5.30 -20.61
CA TYR A 357 -17.80 4.29 -19.57
C TYR A 357 -18.14 4.86 -18.19
N ARG A 358 -18.94 4.14 -17.44
CA ARG A 358 -19.33 4.44 -16.07
C ARG A 358 -18.88 3.32 -15.13
N VAL A 359 -18.18 3.68 -14.05
CA VAL A 359 -17.75 2.75 -13.00
C VAL A 359 -18.66 2.88 -11.80
N ASN A 360 -19.26 1.77 -11.38
CA ASN A 360 -20.12 1.72 -10.19
C ASN A 360 -19.35 1.15 -9.00
N PHE A 361 -18.78 2.03 -8.19
CA PHE A 361 -18.01 1.64 -7.00
C PHE A 361 -18.85 0.98 -5.90
N SER A 362 -20.20 1.14 -5.88
CA SER A 362 -21.04 0.46 -4.89
C SER A 362 -21.05 -1.07 -5.05
N ASN A 363 -20.63 -1.57 -6.22
CA ASN A 363 -20.51 -3.00 -6.51
C ASN A 363 -19.03 -3.49 -6.44
N PHE A 364 -18.10 -2.65 -6.04
CA PHE A 364 -16.66 -2.94 -6.11
C PHE A 364 -16.25 -4.20 -5.33
N SER A 365 -16.78 -4.38 -4.13
CA SER A 365 -16.52 -5.57 -3.28
C SER A 365 -17.67 -6.58 -3.24
N LYS A 366 -18.75 -6.35 -4.01
CA LYS A 366 -19.87 -7.28 -4.04
C LYS A 366 -19.56 -8.51 -4.86
N VAL A 367 -19.98 -9.67 -4.37
CA VAL A 367 -19.77 -10.98 -4.98
C VAL A 367 -21.07 -11.73 -5.18
N VAL A 368 -21.09 -12.63 -6.16
CA VAL A 368 -22.19 -13.53 -6.48
C VAL A 368 -21.68 -14.97 -6.47
N PRO A 369 -22.49 -15.94 -6.02
CA PRO A 369 -22.10 -17.34 -6.06
C PRO A 369 -22.00 -17.83 -7.52
N VAL A 370 -21.00 -18.68 -7.79
CA VAL A 370 -20.77 -19.32 -9.09
C VAL A 370 -20.43 -20.78 -8.86
N ALA A 371 -20.95 -21.67 -9.69
CA ALA A 371 -20.63 -23.09 -9.63
C ALA A 371 -19.11 -23.28 -9.78
N THR A 372 -18.49 -23.91 -8.79
CA THR A 372 -17.04 -24.07 -8.71
C THR A 372 -16.70 -25.41 -8.11
N ALA A 373 -15.69 -26.10 -8.64
CA ALA A 373 -15.22 -27.36 -8.11
C ALA A 373 -14.71 -27.21 -6.63
N HIS A 374 -14.86 -28.25 -5.87
CA HIS A 374 -14.48 -28.27 -4.44
C HIS A 374 -12.97 -28.10 -4.19
N CYS A 375 -12.15 -28.48 -5.16
CA CYS A 375 -10.70 -28.33 -5.09
C CYS A 375 -10.12 -28.06 -6.49
N ALA A 376 -8.90 -27.54 -6.55
CA ALA A 376 -8.22 -27.25 -7.82
C ALA A 376 -7.86 -28.53 -8.58
N TYR A 377 -7.44 -29.55 -7.88
CA TYR A 377 -7.17 -30.87 -8.44
C TYR A 377 -8.42 -31.50 -9.09
N CYS A 378 -9.58 -31.40 -8.41
CA CYS A 378 -10.86 -31.86 -8.96
C CYS A 378 -11.25 -31.10 -10.26
N PHE A 379 -11.02 -29.80 -10.29
CA PHE A 379 -11.29 -28.97 -11.46
C PHE A 379 -10.42 -29.39 -12.67
N HIS A 380 -9.14 -29.70 -12.42
CA HIS A 380 -8.22 -30.12 -13.45
C HIS A 380 -8.60 -31.50 -14.03
N ASN A 381 -8.99 -32.45 -13.18
CA ASN A 381 -9.41 -33.79 -13.59
C ASN A 381 -10.73 -33.81 -14.35
N MET A 382 -11.71 -32.99 -13.98
CA MET A 382 -12.98 -32.86 -14.73
C MET A 382 -12.73 -32.45 -16.19
N LYS A 383 -11.76 -31.60 -16.47
CA LYS A 383 -11.38 -31.21 -17.83
C LYS A 383 -10.67 -32.30 -18.60
N GLY A 384 -9.77 -33.04 -17.93
CA GLY A 384 -9.11 -34.19 -18.56
C GLY A 384 -10.10 -35.23 -19.09
N HIS A 385 -11.16 -35.48 -18.34
CA HIS A 385 -12.23 -36.37 -18.77
C HIS A 385 -13.05 -35.83 -19.93
N HIS A 386 -13.32 -34.51 -20.02
CA HIS A 386 -14.02 -33.91 -21.14
C HIS A 386 -13.20 -33.90 -22.44
N LEU A 387 -11.89 -33.72 -22.36
CA LEU A 387 -11.02 -33.81 -23.54
C LEU A 387 -10.93 -35.25 -24.09
N HIS A 388 -10.82 -36.25 -23.21
CA HIS A 388 -10.83 -37.66 -23.68
C HIS A 388 -12.18 -38.15 -24.24
N THR A 389 -13.28 -37.49 -23.87
CA THR A 389 -14.61 -37.83 -24.40
C THR A 389 -14.85 -37.18 -25.78
N ILE A 390 -14.19 -36.10 -26.11
CA ILE A 390 -14.28 -35.42 -27.42
C ILE A 390 -13.37 -36.11 -28.44
N ASP A 391 -12.19 -36.57 -28.04
CA ASP A 391 -11.29 -37.33 -28.95
C ASP A 391 -11.79 -38.75 -29.30
N GLY A 392 -12.84 -39.24 -28.61
CA GLY A 392 -13.46 -40.55 -28.84
C GLY A 392 -14.66 -40.55 -29.80
N ILE A 393 -15.10 -39.41 -30.32
CA ILE A 393 -16.32 -39.26 -31.16
C ILE A 393 -16.03 -38.77 -32.57
N ASP A 394 -14.79 -38.77 -33.02
CA ASP A 394 -14.46 -38.30 -34.36
C ASP A 394 -14.06 -39.46 -35.28
N ASN A 395 -15.02 -40.33 -35.66
CA ASN A 395 -15.03 -41.11 -36.88
C ASN A 395 -16.50 -41.38 -37.30
N GLY A 396 -17.26 -40.33 -37.57
CA GLY A 396 -18.58 -40.40 -38.15
C GLY A 396 -18.79 -39.19 -39.04
N GLU A 397 -18.88 -39.45 -40.36
CA GLU A 397 -19.14 -38.51 -41.43
C GLU A 397 -20.17 -37.44 -41.03
N PHE A 398 -19.79 -36.16 -41.10
CA PHE A 398 -20.73 -35.06 -41.17
C PHE A 398 -20.91 -34.63 -42.61
N GLU A 399 -22.09 -34.97 -43.21
CA GLU A 399 -22.62 -34.32 -44.41
C GLU A 399 -22.86 -32.82 -44.10
N VAL A 400 -22.26 -31.98 -44.90
CA VAL A 400 -22.47 -30.54 -44.92
C VAL A 400 -23.84 -30.26 -45.51
N ILE A 401 -24.79 -29.83 -44.71
CA ILE A 401 -26.03 -29.20 -45.17
C ILE A 401 -25.77 -27.70 -45.29
N ASP A 402 -25.37 -27.27 -46.47
CA ASP A 402 -25.43 -25.88 -46.93
C ASP A 402 -26.88 -25.51 -47.18
N ASN A 403 -27.52 -24.76 -46.27
CA ASN A 403 -28.71 -23.94 -46.58
C ASN A 403 -29.07 -23.09 -45.38
N LEU A 404 -28.54 -21.87 -45.33
CA LEU A 404 -29.17 -20.75 -44.64
C LEU A 404 -28.97 -19.47 -45.45
N GLU A 405 -30.07 -19.09 -46.11
CA GLU A 405 -30.26 -17.87 -46.89
C GLU A 405 -29.93 -16.61 -46.08
N GLN A 406 -29.22 -15.70 -46.70
CA GLN A 406 -29.00 -14.33 -46.23
C GLN A 406 -30.27 -13.50 -46.43
N PRO A 407 -30.76 -12.73 -45.47
CA PRO A 407 -31.77 -11.71 -45.74
C PRO A 407 -31.11 -10.45 -46.31
N ASN A 408 -31.55 -10.06 -47.49
CA ASN A 408 -31.26 -8.81 -48.19
C ASN A 408 -31.49 -7.57 -47.32
N MET A 409 -30.49 -6.75 -47.11
CA MET A 409 -30.67 -5.36 -46.73
C MET A 409 -30.83 -4.49 -47.95
N THR A 410 -32.07 -4.09 -48.23
CA THR A 410 -32.42 -3.05 -49.19
C THR A 410 -32.16 -1.67 -48.55
N LYS A 411 -31.56 -0.82 -49.34
CA LYS A 411 -31.30 0.60 -49.05
C LYS A 411 -32.59 1.39 -48.79
N MET A 412 -32.59 2.22 -47.74
CA MET A 412 -33.07 3.60 -47.74
C MET A 412 -32.35 4.39 -46.64
#